data_6939109488be7b880d47ebcff66b94b7
#
_entry.id   6939109488be7b880d47ebcff66b94b7
#
_cell.length_a   1.000
_cell.length_b   1.000
_cell.length_c   1.000
_cell.angle_alpha   90.00
_cell.angle_beta   90.00
_cell.angle_gamma   90.00
#
_symmetry.space_group_name_H-M   'P 1'
#
loop_
_entity.id
_entity.type
_entity.pdbx_description
1 polymer ?
#
loop_
_entity_poly.entity_id
_entity_poly.type
_entity_poly.pdbx_seq_one_letter_code
_entity_poly.pdbx_strand_id
1 'polypeptide(L)'
;GKPPEPLLSARLVEAGAAQAQLEVSNSGQGQAQIADLGLVVRGRRTPVMDGLVGYVLPGQTMRWPLQQPPAQLQGGTFSARINGGSEPTPLPATPPAR
;
A
#
# COMPACT_ATOMS: atom_id res chain seq x y z
N GLY A 1 -7.86 27.18 -2.54
CA GLY A 1 -8.47 25.85 -2.60
C GLY A 1 -7.69 24.82 -1.82
N LYS A 2 -8.22 23.63 -1.76
CA LYS A 2 -7.52 22.55 -1.08
C LYS A 2 -6.32 22.10 -1.90
N PRO A 3 -5.23 21.72 -1.24
CA PRO A 3 -4.12 21.11 -1.99
C PRO A 3 -4.57 19.81 -2.62
N PRO A 4 -3.95 19.42 -3.73
CA PRO A 4 -4.27 18.13 -4.34
C PRO A 4 -3.94 16.98 -3.41
N GLU A 5 -4.78 15.95 -3.41
CA GLU A 5 -4.63 14.80 -2.55
C GLU A 5 -4.46 13.53 -3.36
N PRO A 6 -3.70 12.56 -2.82
CA PRO A 6 -3.64 11.25 -3.45
C PRO A 6 -4.93 10.47 -3.21
N LEU A 7 -5.24 9.57 -4.12
CA LEU A 7 -6.33 8.62 -3.98
C LEU A 7 -5.76 7.24 -4.28
N LEU A 8 -5.50 6.49 -3.21
CA LEU A 8 -4.69 5.28 -3.30
C LEU A 8 -5.53 4.04 -3.22
N SER A 9 -5.10 3.02 -3.92
CA SER A 9 -5.59 1.65 -3.77
C SER A 9 -4.40 0.71 -3.83
N ALA A 10 -4.55 -0.47 -3.24
CA ALA A 10 -3.45 -1.42 -3.14
C ALA A 10 -3.94 -2.83 -3.34
N ARG A 11 -3.05 -3.67 -3.88
CA ARG A 11 -3.32 -5.11 -3.96
C ARG A 11 -2.03 -5.89 -3.83
N LEU A 12 -2.16 -7.11 -3.35
CA LEU A 12 -1.05 -8.04 -3.28
C LEU A 12 -0.89 -8.73 -4.63
N VAL A 13 0.33 -8.74 -5.14
CA VAL A 13 0.67 -9.43 -6.38
C VAL A 13 1.62 -10.56 -6.03
N GLU A 14 1.32 -11.76 -6.48
CA GLU A 14 2.18 -12.91 -6.26
C GLU A 14 3.07 -13.10 -7.47
N ALA A 15 4.39 -13.08 -7.21
CA ALA A 15 5.39 -13.27 -8.25
C ALA A 15 6.09 -14.60 -8.00
N GLY A 16 5.31 -15.67 -8.00
CA GLY A 16 5.78 -17.00 -7.61
C GLY A 16 5.35 -17.35 -6.19
N ALA A 17 5.57 -18.59 -5.78
CA ALA A 17 5.04 -19.10 -4.51
C ALA A 17 5.67 -18.43 -3.28
N ALA A 18 6.90 -17.94 -3.40
CA ALA A 18 7.64 -17.37 -2.28
C ALA A 18 7.83 -15.86 -2.39
N GLN A 19 7.32 -15.25 -3.45
CA GLN A 19 7.55 -13.83 -3.72
C GLN A 19 6.24 -13.07 -3.75
N ALA A 20 6.17 -11.99 -2.98
CA ALA A 20 5.02 -11.10 -2.98
C ALA A 20 5.47 -9.69 -3.32
N GLN A 21 4.60 -8.95 -3.98
CA GLN A 21 4.79 -7.54 -4.25
C GLN A 21 3.54 -6.78 -3.82
N LEU A 22 3.73 -5.59 -3.30
CA LEU A 22 2.62 -4.66 -3.08
C LEU A 22 2.51 -3.77 -4.30
N GLU A 23 1.33 -3.73 -4.91
CA GLU A 23 1.04 -2.82 -6.01
C GLU A 23 0.13 -1.71 -5.52
N VAL A 24 0.58 -0.47 -5.66
CA VAL A 24 -0.19 0.70 -5.22
C VAL A 24 -0.45 1.60 -6.41
N SER A 25 -1.71 1.95 -6.60
CA SER A 25 -2.14 2.86 -7.67
C SER A 25 -2.63 4.16 -7.06
N ASN A 26 -2.34 5.27 -7.74
CA ASN A 26 -2.75 6.60 -7.32
C ASN A 26 -3.59 7.24 -8.42
N SER A 27 -4.90 7.30 -8.22
CA SER A 27 -5.81 7.94 -9.16
C SER A 27 -6.15 9.37 -8.77
N GLY A 28 -5.54 9.87 -7.69
CA GLY A 28 -5.75 11.24 -7.24
C GLY A 28 -4.86 12.23 -7.97
N GLN A 29 -4.86 13.46 -7.50
CA GLN A 29 -4.12 14.55 -8.12
C GLN A 29 -2.88 14.95 -7.34
N GLY A 30 -2.70 14.44 -6.12
CA GLY A 30 -1.52 14.67 -5.33
C GLY A 30 -0.63 13.44 -5.27
N GLN A 31 0.67 13.66 -5.10
CA GLN A 31 1.59 12.54 -4.93
C GLN A 31 1.48 11.95 -3.54
N ALA A 32 1.84 10.70 -3.41
CA ALA A 32 1.84 10.01 -2.12
C ALA A 32 3.25 9.54 -1.77
N GLN A 33 3.69 9.88 -0.56
CA GLN A 33 4.84 9.27 0.07
C GLN A 33 4.30 8.19 1.02
N ILE A 34 4.74 6.96 0.85
CA ILE A 34 4.23 5.83 1.61
C ILE A 34 5.32 5.33 2.53
N ALA A 35 5.00 5.22 3.81
CA ALA A 35 5.95 4.77 4.83
C ALA A 35 5.25 3.88 5.85
N ASP A 36 6.04 3.06 6.53
CA ASP A 36 5.60 2.20 7.63
C ASP A 36 4.40 1.35 7.25
N LEU A 37 4.61 0.51 6.24
CA LEU A 37 3.58 -0.40 5.73
C LEU A 37 3.28 -1.49 6.74
N GLY A 38 2.00 -1.73 6.98
CA GLY A 38 1.53 -2.81 7.83
C GLY A 38 0.34 -3.52 7.23
N LEU A 39 0.01 -4.65 7.82
CA LEU A 39 -1.16 -5.44 7.43
C LEU A 39 -2.07 -5.57 8.63
N VAL A 40 -3.35 -5.22 8.46
CA VAL A 40 -4.34 -5.32 9.51
C VAL A 40 -5.23 -6.52 9.24
N VAL A 41 -5.21 -7.48 10.16
CA VAL A 41 -6.05 -8.67 10.10
C VAL A 41 -6.81 -8.74 11.42
N ARG A 42 -8.14 -8.74 11.34
CA ARG A 42 -9.01 -8.82 12.52
C ARG A 42 -8.67 -7.77 13.57
N GLY A 43 -8.41 -6.54 13.11
CA GLY A 43 -8.11 -5.42 13.98
C GLY A 43 -6.70 -5.37 14.52
N ARG A 44 -5.84 -6.34 14.18
CA ARG A 44 -4.45 -6.35 14.64
C ARG A 44 -3.53 -5.98 13.49
N ARG A 45 -2.70 -4.96 13.71
CA ARG A 45 -1.73 -4.50 12.72
C ARG A 45 -0.39 -5.15 12.94
N THR A 46 0.15 -5.74 11.88
CA THR A 46 1.48 -6.32 11.86
C THR A 46 2.36 -5.53 10.90
N PRO A 47 3.55 -5.07 11.32
CA PRO A 47 4.45 -4.38 10.40
C PRO A 47 4.89 -5.28 9.25
N VAL A 48 4.93 -4.71 8.04
CA VAL A 48 5.39 -5.40 6.84
C VAL A 48 6.69 -4.79 6.34
N MET A 49 6.77 -3.46 6.31
CA MET A 49 7.98 -2.76 5.90
C MET A 49 8.07 -1.45 6.69
N ASP A 50 9.10 -1.32 7.52
CA ASP A 50 9.32 -0.11 8.30
C ASP A 50 10.03 0.95 7.45
N GLY A 51 9.75 2.22 7.78
CA GLY A 51 10.37 3.34 7.11
C GLY A 51 9.77 3.59 5.74
N LEU A 52 10.49 4.34 4.92
CA LEU A 52 10.02 4.75 3.60
C LEU A 52 9.87 3.55 2.68
N VAL A 53 8.67 3.38 2.12
CA VAL A 53 8.40 2.39 1.10
C VAL A 53 8.67 2.97 -0.28
N GLY A 54 8.12 4.14 -0.56
CA GLY A 54 8.33 4.81 -1.84
C GLY A 54 7.32 5.89 -2.11
N TYR A 55 7.31 6.34 -3.35
CA TYR A 55 6.44 7.41 -3.82
C TYR A 55 5.57 6.92 -4.96
N VAL A 56 4.31 7.38 -4.99
CA VAL A 56 3.40 7.12 -6.10
C VAL A 56 2.88 8.46 -6.60
N LEU A 57 3.26 8.82 -7.81
CA LEU A 57 2.81 10.08 -8.43
C LEU A 57 1.38 9.93 -8.95
N PRO A 58 0.68 11.05 -9.17
CA PRO A 58 -0.67 10.98 -9.77
C PRO A 58 -0.67 10.19 -11.07
N GLY A 59 -1.61 9.25 -11.18
CA GLY A 59 -1.75 8.41 -12.36
C GLY A 59 -0.78 7.23 -12.42
N GLN A 60 0.11 7.10 -11.44
CA GLN A 60 1.09 6.01 -11.42
C GLN A 60 0.60 4.79 -10.66
N THR A 61 1.15 3.66 -11.06
CA THR A 61 1.06 2.40 -10.32
C THR A 61 2.47 1.93 -10.06
N MET A 62 2.78 1.67 -8.80
CA MET A 62 4.10 1.23 -8.38
C MET A 62 4.01 -0.14 -7.73
N ARG A 63 5.07 -0.94 -7.88
CA ARG A 63 5.18 -2.24 -7.24
C ARG A 63 6.46 -2.29 -6.44
N TRP A 64 6.35 -2.82 -5.22
CA TRP A 64 7.52 -3.02 -4.36
C TRP A 64 7.55 -4.46 -3.88
N PRO A 65 8.73 -5.11 -3.93
CA PRO A 65 8.85 -6.46 -3.39
C PRO A 65 8.70 -6.45 -1.87
N LEU A 66 8.05 -7.48 -1.35
CA LEU A 66 7.89 -7.68 0.08
C LEU A 66 8.71 -8.89 0.52
N GLN A 67 9.21 -8.83 1.75
CA GLN A 67 10.04 -9.92 2.27
C GLN A 67 9.23 -11.12 2.71
N GLN A 68 8.00 -10.89 3.16
CA GLN A 68 7.14 -11.96 3.64
C GLN A 68 6.57 -12.73 2.43
N PRO A 69 6.42 -14.06 2.55
CA PRO A 69 5.78 -14.82 1.48
C PRO A 69 4.29 -14.48 1.35
N PRO A 70 3.68 -14.71 0.17
CA PRO A 70 2.29 -14.32 -0.04
C PRO A 70 1.31 -14.90 0.98
N ALA A 71 1.57 -16.12 1.46
CA ALA A 71 0.66 -16.76 2.41
C ALA A 71 0.54 -16.00 3.73
N GLN A 72 1.56 -15.23 4.11
CA GLN A 72 1.53 -14.44 5.36
C GLN A 72 0.90 -13.07 5.19
N LEU A 73 0.52 -12.70 3.97
CA LEU A 73 0.06 -11.34 3.67
C LEU A 73 -1.39 -11.30 3.20
N GLN A 74 -2.09 -12.40 3.28
CA GLN A 74 -3.47 -12.49 2.80
C GLN A 74 -4.46 -12.27 3.92
N GLY A 75 -5.69 -11.94 3.53
CA GLY A 75 -6.81 -11.89 4.46
C GLY A 75 -6.93 -10.62 5.26
N GLY A 76 -6.21 -9.56 4.87
CA GLY A 76 -6.24 -8.32 5.62
C GLY A 76 -6.26 -7.10 4.74
N THR A 77 -6.12 -5.94 5.39
CA THR A 77 -6.06 -4.65 4.73
C THR A 77 -4.69 -4.05 4.99
N PHE A 78 -4.01 -3.62 3.93
CA PHE A 78 -2.76 -2.89 4.10
C PHE A 78 -3.05 -1.49 4.63
N SER A 79 -2.14 -1.00 5.45
CA SER A 79 -2.19 0.37 5.96
C SER A 79 -0.78 0.95 5.96
N ALA A 80 -0.69 2.27 5.82
CA ALA A 80 0.61 2.94 5.81
C ALA A 80 0.45 4.39 6.20
N ARG A 81 1.55 5.00 6.65
CA ARG A 81 1.55 6.45 6.86
C ARG A 81 1.73 7.13 5.52
N ILE A 82 0.87 8.08 5.23
CA ILE A 82 0.83 8.77 3.93
C ILE A 82 1.23 10.23 4.15
N ASN A 83 2.21 10.69 3.37
CA ASN A 83 2.65 12.09 3.34
C ASN A 83 3.00 12.63 4.72
N GLY A 84 3.72 11.83 5.50
CA GLY A 84 4.16 12.25 6.83
C GLY A 84 3.09 12.26 7.90
N GLY A 85 1.93 11.69 7.64
CA GLY A 85 0.87 11.59 8.63
C GLY A 85 1.32 10.86 9.88
N SER A 86 0.74 11.22 11.03
CA SER A 86 1.14 10.65 12.31
C SER A 86 0.61 9.24 12.53
N GLU A 87 -0.42 8.84 11.78
CA GLU A 87 -1.07 7.56 11.97
C GLU A 87 -1.22 6.81 10.66
N PRO A 88 -1.21 5.46 10.70
CA PRO A 88 -1.45 4.67 9.51
C PRO A 88 -2.86 4.89 8.97
N THR A 89 -2.97 4.93 7.66
CA THR A 89 -4.23 5.06 6.94
C THR A 89 -4.46 3.77 6.16
N PRO A 90 -5.68 3.22 6.17
CA PRO A 90 -5.97 2.04 5.36
C PRO A 90 -5.81 2.34 3.87
N LEU A 91 -5.25 1.37 3.16
CA LEU A 91 -5.16 1.43 1.71
C LEU A 91 -6.30 0.56 1.15
N PRO A 92 -7.31 1.16 0.52
CA PRO A 92 -8.42 0.37 -0.04
C PRO A 92 -7.91 -0.62 -1.08
N ALA A 93 -8.61 -1.73 -1.21
CA ALA A 93 -8.26 -2.72 -2.22
C ALA A 93 -8.48 -2.15 -3.62
N THR A 94 -7.52 -2.41 -4.51
CA THR A 94 -7.68 -2.01 -5.90
C THR A 94 -8.83 -2.80 -6.52
N PRO A 95 -9.80 -2.12 -7.19
CA PRO A 95 -10.88 -2.84 -7.84
C PRO A 95 -10.35 -3.79 -8.91
N PRO A 96 -10.99 -4.95 -9.11
CA PRO A 96 -10.54 -5.87 -10.14
C PRO A 96 -10.67 -5.24 -11.52
N ALA A 97 -9.76 -5.60 -12.41
CA ALA A 97 -9.80 -5.17 -13.80
C ALA A 97 -11.02 -5.79 -14.49
N ARG A 98 -11.55 -5.05 -15.45
CA ARG A 98 -12.72 -5.49 -16.20
C ARG A 98 -12.35 -6.06 -17.54
#